data_81f9308cdef9fe5d0e1f2e37d31a94a3
#
_entry.id   81f9308cdef9fe5d0e1f2e37d31a94a3
#
_cell.length_a   1.000
_cell.length_b   1.000
_cell.length_c   1.000
_cell.angle_alpha   90.00
_cell.angle_beta   90.00
_cell.angle_gamma   90.00
#
_symmetry.space_group_name_H-M   'P 1'
#
loop_
_entity.id
_entity.type
_entity.pdbx_description
1 polymer ?
#
loop_
_entity_poly.entity_id
_entity_poly.type
_entity_poly.pdbx_seq_one_letter_code
_entity_poly.pdbx_strand_id
1 'polypeptide(L)'
;MYFFLSNLSFADIGFTSTTIPKMLWNIQTQSKVITYEGCIIQIFLFFVFECLDILILSVMAYDRFVAICHPLHYMVIINPWVCGMLTLGSWCLSVTSSLLETLTVLRLSFCMNMKIPHFFCDLLEVLKLTCSNTLINNVVVYFGATVLGVFPLFWILFSYSQIFSST
;
A
#
# COMPACT_ATOMS: atom_id res chain seq x y z
N MET A 1 -20.43 -5.67 0.13
CA MET A 1 -19.47 -6.54 0.83
C MET A 1 -18.69 -7.46 -0.10
N TYR A 2 -19.32 -8.37 -0.86
CA TYR A 2 -18.59 -9.26 -1.82
C TYR A 2 -17.76 -8.51 -2.85
N PHE A 3 -18.21 -7.34 -3.29
CA PHE A 3 -17.49 -6.49 -4.22
C PHE A 3 -16.14 -5.99 -3.65
N PHE A 4 -16.12 -5.56 -2.39
CA PHE A 4 -14.87 -5.15 -1.71
C PHE A 4 -13.95 -6.35 -1.48
N LEU A 5 -14.52 -7.49 -1.10
CA LEU A 5 -13.76 -8.73 -0.88
C LEU A 5 -13.07 -9.23 -2.16
N SER A 6 -13.74 -9.11 -3.32
CA SER A 6 -13.13 -9.47 -4.61
C SER A 6 -11.97 -8.54 -4.99
N ASN A 7 -12.09 -7.23 -4.72
CA ASN A 7 -11.01 -6.28 -4.93
C ASN A 7 -9.83 -6.52 -3.97
N LEU A 8 -10.10 -6.85 -2.71
CA LEU A 8 -9.08 -7.22 -1.73
C LEU A 8 -8.32 -8.48 -2.20
N SER A 9 -9.04 -9.53 -2.61
CA SER A 9 -8.41 -10.74 -3.14
C SER A 9 -7.56 -10.46 -4.38
N PHE A 10 -7.99 -9.55 -5.24
CA PHE A 10 -7.21 -9.14 -6.40
C PHE A 10 -5.91 -8.42 -5.98
N ALA A 11 -5.99 -7.53 -5.00
CA ALA A 11 -4.83 -6.82 -4.47
C ALA A 11 -3.84 -7.79 -3.79
N ASP A 12 -4.32 -8.76 -2.99
CA ASP A 12 -3.50 -9.81 -2.37
C ASP A 12 -2.77 -10.67 -3.42
N ILE A 13 -3.47 -11.06 -4.51
CA ILE A 13 -2.86 -11.79 -5.63
C ILE A 13 -1.80 -10.95 -6.31
N GLY A 14 -2.08 -9.67 -6.55
CA GLY A 14 -1.13 -8.73 -7.12
C GLY A 14 0.13 -8.59 -6.27
N PHE A 15 -0.04 -8.38 -4.97
CA PHE A 15 1.04 -8.26 -3.98
C PHE A 15 1.93 -9.51 -3.96
N THR A 16 1.33 -10.69 -3.85
CA THR A 16 2.08 -11.97 -3.82
C THR A 16 2.77 -12.25 -5.16
N SER A 17 2.12 -11.95 -6.28
CA SER A 17 2.68 -12.17 -7.63
C SER A 17 3.84 -11.24 -7.95
N THR A 18 3.93 -10.06 -7.35
CA THR A 18 5.05 -9.13 -7.54
C THR A 18 6.26 -9.49 -6.66
N THR A 19 6.03 -10.10 -5.50
CA THR A 19 7.07 -10.35 -4.50
C THR A 19 7.65 -11.75 -4.61
N ILE A 20 6.81 -12.79 -4.64
CA ILE A 20 7.24 -14.18 -4.51
C ILE A 20 8.05 -14.70 -5.70
N PRO A 21 7.66 -14.51 -6.98
CA PRO A 21 8.41 -15.10 -8.10
C PRO A 21 9.83 -14.56 -8.19
N LYS A 22 10.02 -13.28 -7.91
CA LYS A 22 11.33 -12.64 -7.98
C LYS A 22 12.24 -13.08 -6.83
N MET A 23 11.68 -13.23 -5.65
CA MET A 23 12.39 -13.75 -4.49
C MET A 23 12.85 -15.20 -4.73
N LEU A 24 11.96 -16.06 -5.25
CA LEU A 24 12.27 -17.45 -5.59
C LEU A 24 13.38 -17.55 -6.65
N TRP A 25 13.27 -16.76 -7.71
CA TRP A 25 14.29 -16.71 -8.76
C TRP A 25 15.66 -16.32 -8.22
N ASN A 26 15.72 -15.28 -7.39
CA ASN A 26 16.97 -14.82 -6.78
C ASN A 26 17.58 -15.85 -5.82
N ILE A 27 16.76 -16.60 -5.09
CA ILE A 27 17.22 -17.70 -4.22
C ILE A 27 17.75 -18.86 -5.06
N GLN A 28 17.06 -19.26 -6.13
CA GLN A 28 17.44 -20.38 -6.99
C GLN A 28 18.73 -20.11 -7.75
N THR A 29 18.90 -18.90 -8.27
CA THR A 29 20.11 -18.52 -9.03
C THR A 29 21.28 -18.09 -8.16
N GLN A 30 21.12 -18.04 -6.84
CA GLN A 30 22.08 -17.46 -5.87
C GLN A 30 22.57 -16.06 -6.27
N SER A 31 21.81 -15.39 -7.15
CA SER A 31 22.08 -14.04 -7.61
C SER A 31 21.55 -13.05 -6.59
N LYS A 32 22.43 -12.37 -5.86
CA LYS A 32 22.08 -11.30 -4.92
C LYS A 32 22.03 -9.93 -5.57
N VAL A 33 21.86 -9.86 -6.89
CA VAL A 33 21.95 -8.60 -7.63
C VAL A 33 20.64 -8.33 -8.35
N ILE A 34 20.01 -7.22 -7.99
CA ILE A 34 18.83 -6.70 -8.68
C ILE A 34 19.26 -5.51 -9.56
N THR A 35 18.72 -5.45 -10.79
CA THR A 35 18.87 -4.27 -11.66
C THR A 35 18.09 -3.11 -11.05
N TYR A 36 18.61 -1.90 -11.17
CA TYR A 36 17.97 -0.68 -10.65
C TYR A 36 16.53 -0.51 -11.15
N GLU A 37 16.29 -0.68 -12.46
CA GLU A 37 14.96 -0.60 -13.05
C GLU A 37 13.98 -1.62 -12.45
N GLY A 38 14.44 -2.85 -12.27
CA GLY A 38 13.65 -3.91 -11.66
C GLY A 38 13.32 -3.64 -10.19
N CYS A 39 14.21 -2.95 -9.45
CA CYS A 39 14.00 -2.50 -8.09
C CYS A 39 12.90 -1.44 -8.03
N ILE A 40 12.95 -0.41 -8.87
CA ILE A 40 11.96 0.67 -8.89
C ILE A 40 10.55 0.14 -9.23
N ILE A 41 10.44 -0.74 -10.23
CA ILE A 41 9.15 -1.35 -10.58
C ILE A 41 8.60 -2.17 -9.42
N GLN A 42 9.46 -2.92 -8.72
CA GLN A 42 9.07 -3.73 -7.56
C GLN A 42 8.56 -2.84 -6.41
N ILE A 43 9.26 -1.77 -6.08
CA ILE A 43 8.87 -0.78 -5.07
C ILE A 43 7.50 -0.18 -5.43
N PHE A 44 7.35 0.29 -6.67
CA PHE A 44 6.10 0.89 -7.13
C PHE A 44 4.90 -0.06 -6.97
N LEU A 45 5.00 -1.26 -7.51
CA LEU A 45 3.91 -2.25 -7.45
C LEU A 45 3.63 -2.69 -6.00
N PHE A 46 4.67 -2.87 -5.19
CA PHE A 46 4.53 -3.20 -3.78
C PHE A 46 3.67 -2.15 -3.05
N PHE A 47 4.02 -0.87 -3.17
CA PHE A 47 3.28 0.22 -2.52
C PHE A 47 1.86 0.41 -3.07
N VAL A 48 1.63 0.18 -4.38
CA VAL A 48 0.27 0.24 -4.95
C VAL A 48 -0.63 -0.78 -4.26
N PHE A 49 -0.21 -2.04 -4.19
CA PHE A 49 -1.04 -3.10 -3.62
C PHE A 49 -1.16 -2.99 -2.10
N GLU A 50 -0.08 -2.67 -1.39
CA GLU A 50 -0.10 -2.46 0.06
C GLU A 50 -1.07 -1.33 0.45
N CYS A 51 -0.97 -0.17 -0.21
CA CYS A 51 -1.87 0.95 0.03
C CYS A 51 -3.32 0.61 -0.32
N LEU A 52 -3.54 -0.11 -1.42
CA LEU A 52 -4.87 -0.54 -1.84
C LEU A 52 -5.52 -1.46 -0.80
N ASP A 53 -4.78 -2.43 -0.26
CA ASP A 53 -5.26 -3.36 0.77
C ASP A 53 -5.72 -2.60 2.03
N ILE A 54 -4.91 -1.69 2.52
CA ILE A 54 -5.23 -0.87 3.70
C ILE A 54 -6.47 -0.01 3.46
N LEU A 55 -6.61 0.62 2.29
CA LEU A 55 -7.76 1.46 1.94
C LEU A 55 -9.04 0.63 1.80
N ILE A 56 -8.99 -0.52 1.14
CA ILE A 56 -10.15 -1.41 1.00
C ILE A 56 -10.59 -1.94 2.36
N LEU A 57 -9.66 -2.33 3.24
CA LEU A 57 -9.98 -2.75 4.61
C LEU A 57 -10.66 -1.62 5.40
N SER A 58 -10.23 -0.37 5.22
CA SER A 58 -10.87 0.80 5.85
C SER A 58 -12.29 1.01 5.36
N VAL A 59 -12.51 0.86 4.05
CA VAL A 59 -13.85 0.94 3.45
C VAL A 59 -14.74 -0.20 3.93
N MET A 60 -14.19 -1.42 4.06
CA MET A 60 -14.94 -2.56 4.63
C MET A 60 -15.31 -2.35 6.09
N ALA A 61 -14.42 -1.76 6.90
CA ALA A 61 -14.73 -1.39 8.28
C ALA A 61 -15.85 -0.34 8.35
N TYR A 62 -15.85 0.64 7.45
CA TYR A 62 -16.94 1.61 7.32
C TYR A 62 -18.26 0.95 6.91
N ASP A 63 -18.25 0.06 5.92
CA ASP A 63 -19.43 -0.70 5.49
C ASP A 63 -20.06 -1.48 6.68
N ARG A 64 -19.22 -2.13 7.49
CA ARG A 64 -19.67 -2.84 8.69
C ARG A 64 -20.20 -1.92 9.76
N PHE A 65 -19.54 -0.80 10.02
CA PHE A 65 -20.00 0.20 10.97
C PHE A 65 -21.39 0.70 10.61
N VAL A 66 -21.63 1.11 9.35
CA VAL A 66 -22.94 1.58 8.91
C VAL A 66 -23.99 0.48 8.98
N ALA A 67 -23.65 -0.76 8.62
CA ALA A 67 -24.58 -1.89 8.64
C ALA A 67 -25.09 -2.23 10.05
N ILE A 68 -24.26 -2.06 11.07
CA ILE A 68 -24.59 -2.43 12.47
C ILE A 68 -25.17 -1.23 13.23
N CYS A 69 -24.54 -0.06 13.14
CA CYS A 69 -24.95 1.11 13.91
C CYS A 69 -26.13 1.86 13.29
N HIS A 70 -26.33 1.77 11.96
CA HIS A 70 -27.39 2.48 11.24
C HIS A 70 -28.16 1.59 10.25
N PRO A 71 -28.77 0.49 10.70
CA PRO A 71 -29.38 -0.51 9.80
C PRO A 71 -30.50 0.06 8.93
N LEU A 72 -31.29 1.01 9.45
CA LEU A 72 -32.41 1.63 8.71
C LEU A 72 -31.95 2.54 7.56
N HIS A 73 -30.74 3.08 7.64
CA HIS A 73 -30.19 3.98 6.62
C HIS A 73 -29.15 3.30 5.73
N TYR A 74 -28.83 2.02 6.00
CA TYR A 74 -27.79 1.29 5.28
C TYR A 74 -27.96 1.33 3.75
N MET A 75 -29.15 1.02 3.26
CA MET A 75 -29.45 0.99 1.82
C MET A 75 -29.38 2.37 1.14
N VAL A 76 -29.53 3.45 1.91
CA VAL A 76 -29.40 4.81 1.40
C VAL A 76 -27.96 5.26 1.37
N ILE A 77 -27.18 4.91 2.39
CA ILE A 77 -25.77 5.30 2.54
C ILE A 77 -24.87 4.44 1.66
N ILE A 78 -25.04 3.10 1.70
CA ILE A 78 -24.21 2.13 0.99
C ILE A 78 -25.02 1.59 -0.22
N ASN A 79 -25.07 2.38 -1.28
CA ASN A 79 -25.61 1.93 -2.55
C ASN A 79 -24.49 1.45 -3.50
N PRO A 80 -24.79 0.70 -4.58
CA PRO A 80 -23.77 0.18 -5.50
C PRO A 80 -22.88 1.27 -6.12
N TRP A 81 -23.43 2.47 -6.30
CA TRP A 81 -22.70 3.61 -6.86
C TRP A 81 -21.63 4.12 -5.89
N VAL A 82 -21.99 4.25 -4.61
CA VAL A 82 -21.06 4.64 -3.55
C VAL A 82 -19.95 3.58 -3.39
N CYS A 83 -20.28 2.30 -3.43
CA CYS A 83 -19.30 1.22 -3.40
C CYS A 83 -18.29 1.33 -4.56
N GLY A 84 -18.78 1.59 -5.77
CA GLY A 84 -17.94 1.82 -6.94
C GLY A 84 -17.03 3.03 -6.78
N MET A 85 -17.56 4.15 -6.32
CA MET A 85 -16.80 5.39 -6.09
C MET A 85 -15.73 5.22 -5.01
N LEU A 86 -16.03 4.55 -3.91
CA LEU A 86 -15.07 4.27 -2.85
C LEU A 86 -13.93 3.38 -3.34
N THR A 87 -14.24 2.35 -4.13
CA THR A 87 -13.21 1.46 -4.71
C THR A 87 -12.34 2.20 -5.72
N LEU A 88 -12.94 2.97 -6.64
CA LEU A 88 -12.18 3.77 -7.60
C LEU A 88 -11.32 4.82 -6.91
N GLY A 89 -11.85 5.48 -5.87
CA GLY A 89 -11.09 6.41 -5.03
C GLY A 89 -9.89 5.74 -4.37
N SER A 90 -10.06 4.53 -3.84
CA SER A 90 -8.96 3.74 -3.26
C SER A 90 -7.88 3.42 -4.30
N TRP A 91 -8.25 3.02 -5.52
CA TRP A 91 -7.32 2.78 -6.62
C TRP A 91 -6.55 4.05 -7.01
N CYS A 92 -7.25 5.17 -7.21
CA CYS A 92 -6.63 6.44 -7.55
C CYS A 92 -5.64 6.91 -6.47
N LEU A 93 -6.03 6.81 -5.19
CA LEU A 93 -5.17 7.19 -4.07
C LEU A 93 -3.94 6.28 -3.97
N SER A 94 -4.10 4.97 -4.14
CA SER A 94 -2.98 4.01 -4.10
C SER A 94 -1.96 4.30 -5.20
N VAL A 95 -2.42 4.48 -6.44
CA VAL A 95 -1.54 4.76 -7.57
C VAL A 95 -0.84 6.11 -7.42
N THR A 96 -1.56 7.16 -7.02
CA THR A 96 -0.97 8.51 -6.87
C THR A 96 0.05 8.57 -5.73
N SER A 97 -0.23 7.98 -4.58
CA SER A 97 0.71 7.92 -3.46
C SER A 97 1.96 7.11 -3.80
N SER A 98 1.81 5.95 -4.43
CA SER A 98 2.93 5.12 -4.86
C SER A 98 3.80 5.78 -5.93
N LEU A 99 3.19 6.56 -6.84
CA LEU A 99 3.93 7.38 -7.80
C LEU A 99 4.75 8.46 -7.11
N LEU A 100 4.18 9.16 -6.12
CA LEU A 100 4.89 10.19 -5.37
C LEU A 100 6.10 9.62 -4.61
N GLU A 101 5.93 8.48 -3.95
CA GLU A 101 7.02 7.79 -3.24
C GLU A 101 8.10 7.31 -4.20
N THR A 102 7.71 6.68 -5.31
CA THR A 102 8.65 6.21 -6.33
C THR A 102 9.42 7.38 -6.98
N LEU A 103 8.75 8.50 -7.28
CA LEU A 103 9.40 9.70 -7.80
C LEU A 103 10.38 10.29 -6.80
N THR A 104 10.08 10.23 -5.51
CA THR A 104 11.00 10.65 -4.46
C THR A 104 12.26 9.78 -4.46
N VAL A 105 12.12 8.47 -4.59
CA VAL A 105 13.25 7.53 -4.72
C VAL A 105 14.08 7.81 -5.98
N LEU A 106 13.43 8.07 -7.11
CA LEU A 106 14.12 8.38 -8.39
C LEU A 106 14.94 9.68 -8.33
N ARG A 107 14.55 10.64 -7.49
CA ARG A 107 15.31 11.88 -7.29
C ARG A 107 16.56 11.72 -6.42
N LEU A 108 16.72 10.57 -5.77
CA LEU A 108 17.88 10.29 -4.94
C LEU A 108 19.11 10.02 -5.81
N SER A 109 20.21 10.71 -5.51
CA SER A 109 21.50 10.45 -6.16
C SER A 109 22.20 9.28 -5.45
N PHE A 110 22.40 8.17 -6.17
CA PHE A 110 23.10 7.00 -5.66
C PHE A 110 24.62 7.14 -5.83
N CYS A 111 25.39 6.84 -4.78
CA CYS A 111 26.84 6.96 -4.75
C CYS A 111 27.59 5.74 -5.28
N MET A 112 26.92 4.61 -5.49
CA MET A 112 27.55 3.37 -5.93
C MET A 112 26.97 2.86 -7.24
N ASN A 113 27.78 2.02 -7.94
CA ASN A 113 27.37 1.29 -9.14
C ASN A 113 26.00 0.62 -8.94
N MET A 114 25.14 0.68 -9.97
CA MET A 114 23.74 0.26 -10.08
C MET A 114 23.40 -1.19 -9.66
N LYS A 115 24.17 -1.81 -8.77
CA LYS A 115 23.96 -3.17 -8.29
C LYS A 115 23.68 -3.14 -6.80
N ILE A 116 22.44 -3.40 -6.44
CA ILE A 116 22.00 -3.48 -5.05
C ILE A 116 22.28 -4.89 -4.54
N PRO A 117 23.10 -5.08 -3.51
CA PRO A 117 23.51 -6.40 -3.01
C PRO A 117 22.44 -7.06 -2.14
N HIS A 118 21.16 -6.96 -2.51
CA HIS A 118 20.03 -7.57 -1.81
C HIS A 118 19.09 -8.30 -2.77
N PHE A 119 18.49 -9.38 -2.28
CA PHE A 119 17.51 -10.19 -3.03
C PHE A 119 16.09 -9.55 -3.06
N PHE A 120 15.83 -8.60 -2.17
CA PHE A 120 14.59 -7.83 -2.09
C PHE A 120 14.91 -6.34 -2.09
N CYS A 121 14.16 -5.59 -2.89
CA CYS A 121 14.32 -4.15 -2.96
C CYS A 121 13.43 -3.48 -1.91
N ASP A 122 14.00 -3.23 -0.73
CA ASP A 122 13.34 -2.48 0.32
C ASP A 122 13.70 -0.99 0.23
N LEU A 123 12.69 -0.14 0.40
CA LEU A 123 12.85 1.31 0.38
C LEU A 123 13.88 1.80 1.42
N LEU A 124 13.89 1.21 2.61
CA LEU A 124 14.83 1.58 3.67
C LEU A 124 16.28 1.26 3.30
N GLU A 125 16.53 0.14 2.63
CA GLU A 125 17.88 -0.21 2.17
C GLU A 125 18.34 0.69 1.02
N VAL A 126 17.43 1.06 0.12
CA VAL A 126 17.69 2.02 -0.95
C VAL A 126 18.04 3.40 -0.39
N LEU A 127 17.33 3.86 0.65
CA LEU A 127 17.62 5.12 1.33
C LEU A 127 18.99 5.15 2.02
N LYS A 128 19.46 4.04 2.57
CA LYS A 128 20.80 3.93 3.19
C LYS A 128 21.94 4.06 2.18
N LEU A 129 21.70 3.74 0.91
CA LEU A 129 22.68 3.80 -0.17
C LEU A 129 22.82 5.20 -0.79
N THR A 130 22.07 6.17 -0.33
CA THR A 130 22.09 7.54 -0.89
C THR A 130 23.09 8.43 -0.19
N CYS A 131 23.80 9.25 -0.98
CA CYS A 131 24.80 10.21 -0.50
C CYS A 131 24.28 11.65 -0.36
N SER A 132 23.04 11.89 -0.75
CA SER A 132 22.47 13.25 -0.66
C SER A 132 21.87 13.51 0.72
N ASN A 133 21.62 14.79 1.02
CA ASN A 133 21.01 15.22 2.28
C ASN A 133 19.57 14.65 2.38
N THR A 134 19.46 13.48 3.01
CA THR A 134 18.27 12.62 2.98
C THR A 134 17.14 13.08 3.92
N LEU A 135 17.33 14.18 4.67
CA LEU A 135 16.36 14.63 5.66
C LEU A 135 14.97 14.87 5.05
N ILE A 136 14.88 15.60 3.95
CA ILE A 136 13.60 15.92 3.29
C ILE A 136 12.96 14.65 2.75
N ASN A 137 13.75 13.79 2.09
CA ASN A 137 13.27 12.56 1.50
C ASN A 137 12.80 11.57 2.59
N ASN A 138 13.56 11.44 3.67
CA ASN A 138 13.16 10.63 4.82
C ASN A 138 11.87 11.15 5.44
N VAL A 139 11.72 12.47 5.62
CA VAL A 139 10.50 13.07 6.15
C VAL A 139 9.30 12.76 5.24
N VAL A 140 9.44 12.89 3.93
CA VAL A 140 8.34 12.58 2.98
C VAL A 140 7.92 11.11 3.06
N VAL A 141 8.90 10.19 3.07
CA VAL A 141 8.63 8.74 3.14
C VAL A 141 7.99 8.37 4.49
N TYR A 142 8.54 8.83 5.61
CA TYR A 142 7.97 8.54 6.93
C TYR A 142 6.61 9.19 7.13
N PHE A 143 6.41 10.40 6.61
CA PHE A 143 5.11 11.07 6.66
C PHE A 143 4.07 10.32 5.81
N GLY A 144 4.42 9.90 4.60
CA GLY A 144 3.56 9.09 3.73
C GLY A 144 3.18 7.77 4.40
N ALA A 145 4.14 7.01 4.90
CA ALA A 145 3.92 5.75 5.61
C ALA A 145 3.05 5.93 6.88
N THR A 146 3.24 7.04 7.61
CA THR A 146 2.44 7.33 8.80
C THR A 146 1.01 7.68 8.45
N VAL A 147 0.79 8.55 7.47
CA VAL A 147 -0.56 8.97 7.06
C VAL A 147 -1.33 7.80 6.44
N LEU A 148 -0.70 7.04 5.55
CA LEU A 148 -1.36 5.92 4.86
C LEU A 148 -1.49 4.65 5.71
N GLY A 149 -0.62 4.46 6.70
CA GLY A 149 -0.68 3.30 7.60
C GLY A 149 -1.44 3.57 8.90
N VAL A 150 -1.05 4.58 9.66
CA VAL A 150 -1.59 4.81 11.01
C VAL A 150 -3.03 5.33 10.98
N PHE A 151 -3.35 6.24 10.07
CA PHE A 151 -4.69 6.82 10.01
C PHE A 151 -5.78 5.78 9.65
N PRO A 152 -5.63 4.93 8.63
CA PRO A 152 -6.58 3.86 8.35
C PRO A 152 -6.69 2.83 9.48
N LEU A 153 -5.58 2.47 10.12
CA LEU A 153 -5.61 1.57 11.27
C LEU A 153 -6.42 2.16 12.43
N PHE A 154 -6.21 3.45 12.72
CA PHE A 154 -6.98 4.14 13.76
C PHE A 154 -8.47 4.16 13.42
N TRP A 155 -8.81 4.40 12.15
CA TRP A 155 -10.19 4.37 11.67
C TRP A 155 -10.83 2.98 11.82
N ILE A 156 -10.11 1.93 11.48
CA ILE A 156 -10.58 0.55 11.64
C ILE A 156 -10.84 0.25 13.12
N LEU A 157 -9.89 0.55 14.00
CA LEU A 157 -10.03 0.35 15.44
C LEU A 157 -11.20 1.15 16.02
N PHE A 158 -11.36 2.41 15.61
CA PHE A 158 -12.50 3.24 16.02
C PHE A 158 -13.83 2.64 15.57
N SER A 159 -13.94 2.21 14.32
CA SER A 159 -15.15 1.57 13.77
C SER A 159 -15.52 0.32 14.56
N TYR A 160 -14.56 -0.55 14.84
CA TYR A 160 -14.80 -1.76 15.64
C TYR A 160 -15.14 -1.48 17.10
N SER A 161 -14.53 -0.46 17.71
CA SER A 161 -14.86 -0.05 19.07
C SER A 161 -16.31 0.46 19.18
N GLN A 162 -16.77 1.20 18.19
CA GLN A 162 -18.16 1.66 18.13
C GLN A 162 -19.16 0.51 17.92
N ILE A 163 -18.81 -0.46 17.07
CA ILE A 163 -19.60 -1.67 16.88
C ILE A 163 -19.75 -2.43 18.19
N PHE A 164 -18.64 -2.62 18.92
CA PHE A 164 -18.63 -3.33 20.21
C PHE A 164 -19.44 -2.59 21.29
N SER A 165 -19.40 -1.27 21.29
CA SER A 165 -20.20 -0.45 22.23
C SER A 165 -21.71 -0.43 21.90
N SER A 166 -22.07 -0.73 20.65
CA SER A 166 -23.48 -0.72 20.17
C SER A 166 -24.16 -2.09 20.26
N THR A 167 -23.38 -3.15 20.56
CA THR A 167 -23.88 -4.53 20.76
C THR A 167 -24.13 -4.83 22.23
#